data_71cd0ade29b6c0f10768316c9b2a34b6
#
_entry.id   71cd0ade29b6c0f10768316c9b2a34b6
#
_cell.length_a   1.000
_cell.length_b   1.000
_cell.length_c   1.000
_cell.angle_alpha   90.00
_cell.angle_beta   90.00
_cell.angle_gamma   90.00
#
_symmetry.space_group_name_H-M   'P 1'
#
loop_
_entity.id
_entity.type
_entity.pdbx_description
1 polymer ?
#
loop_
_entity_poly.entity_id
_entity_poly.type
_entity_poly.pdbx_seq_one_letter_code
_entity_poly.pdbx_strand_id
1 'polypeptide(L)'
;MPRRSCKPRSEERHYKDMKELKDIMPWEERPAGCADVMWRYSKNPVIGRYHIPTSNSIFNSAVVPFEDGFAGVFRCDNKAVQMNIFAGFSKDGINWDINHEPIVFEAGNTQMIESEYKYDPRVTWIDDRYWITWCNGYHGPTIGIA
;
A
#
# COMPACT_ATOMS: atom_id res chain seq x y z
N MET A 1 3.47 -39.45 20.86
CA MET A 1 3.36 -38.78 19.56
C MET A 1 4.44 -37.72 19.48
N PRO A 2 5.36 -37.74 18.53
CA PRO A 2 6.39 -36.72 18.42
C PRO A 2 5.76 -35.41 17.92
N ARG A 3 6.08 -34.30 18.61
CA ARG A 3 5.71 -32.95 18.18
C ARG A 3 6.38 -32.67 16.85
N ARG A 4 5.58 -32.39 15.82
CA ARG A 4 6.10 -31.88 14.54
C ARG A 4 6.85 -30.57 14.83
N SER A 5 8.13 -30.53 14.51
CA SER A 5 8.90 -29.30 14.51
C SER A 5 8.27 -28.34 13.52
N CYS A 6 7.78 -27.22 14.00
CA CYS A 6 7.33 -26.13 13.14
C CYS A 6 8.57 -25.60 12.41
N LYS A 7 8.67 -25.82 11.11
CA LYS A 7 9.71 -25.16 10.30
C LYS A 7 9.47 -23.65 10.40
N PRO A 8 10.53 -22.82 10.47
CA PRO A 8 10.35 -21.38 10.44
C PRO A 8 9.58 -21.01 9.19
N ARG A 9 8.52 -20.21 9.37
CA ARG A 9 7.62 -19.78 8.30
C ARG A 9 8.38 -19.00 7.25
N SER A 10 7.92 -19.06 6.01
CA SER A 10 8.41 -18.29 4.87
C SER A 10 8.50 -16.78 5.14
N GLU A 11 7.67 -16.26 6.04
CA GLU A 11 7.70 -14.88 6.53
C GLU A 11 9.07 -14.47 7.09
N GLU A 12 9.71 -15.31 7.93
CA GLU A 12 11.03 -14.99 8.48
C GLU A 12 12.13 -14.94 7.39
N ARG A 13 11.96 -15.67 6.30
CA ARG A 13 12.89 -15.63 5.17
C ARG A 13 12.68 -14.37 4.31
N HIS A 14 11.44 -14.00 4.07
CA HIS A 14 11.10 -12.82 3.28
C HIS A 14 11.66 -11.52 3.91
N TYR A 15 11.61 -11.41 5.24
CA TYR A 15 12.17 -10.26 5.95
C TYR A 15 13.70 -10.34 6.19
N LYS A 16 14.30 -11.53 6.21
CA LYS A 16 15.74 -11.68 6.46
C LYS A 16 16.64 -11.22 5.31
N ASP A 17 16.14 -11.33 4.08
CA ASP A 17 16.90 -10.95 2.89
C ASP A 17 16.65 -9.50 2.46
N MET A 18 15.80 -8.78 3.20
CA MET A 18 15.51 -7.38 2.94
C MET A 18 16.55 -6.48 3.60
N LYS A 19 17.03 -5.49 2.86
CA LYS A 19 17.77 -4.37 3.44
C LYS A 19 16.96 -3.74 4.55
N GLU A 20 17.61 -3.32 5.64
CA GLU A 20 16.91 -2.57 6.67
C GLU A 20 16.30 -1.29 6.06
N LEU A 21 15.08 -0.94 6.44
CA LEU A 21 14.39 0.23 5.88
C LEU A 21 15.21 1.52 5.94
N LYS A 22 16.00 1.68 7.00
CA LYS A 22 16.94 2.82 7.15
C LYS A 22 18.01 2.91 6.05
N ASP A 23 18.31 1.78 5.37
CA ASP A 23 19.32 1.72 4.32
C ASP A 23 18.76 2.07 2.94
N ILE A 24 17.44 2.07 2.80
CA ILE A 24 16.74 2.37 1.55
C ILE A 24 15.90 3.64 1.61
N MET A 25 15.42 4.04 2.78
CA MET A 25 14.64 5.26 2.95
C MET A 25 15.54 6.38 3.48
N PRO A 26 15.41 7.63 2.97
CA PRO A 26 16.09 8.76 3.58
C PRO A 26 15.57 8.98 5.00
N TRP A 27 16.51 9.07 5.93
CA TRP A 27 16.24 9.33 7.33
C TRP A 27 16.57 10.78 7.68
N GLU A 28 15.71 11.41 8.45
CA GLU A 28 15.95 12.72 9.03
C GLU A 28 15.89 12.64 10.56
N GLU A 29 16.86 13.22 11.22
CA GLU A 29 16.86 13.35 12.67
C GLU A 29 15.74 14.31 13.11
N ARG A 30 15.21 14.05 14.29
CA ARG A 30 14.20 14.93 14.88
C ARG A 30 14.78 16.35 15.02
N PRO A 31 14.11 17.38 14.53
CA PRO A 31 14.62 18.76 14.65
C PRO A 31 14.85 19.16 16.11
N ALA A 32 15.94 19.85 16.38
CA ALA A 32 16.23 20.36 17.71
C ALA A 32 15.10 21.26 18.20
N GLY A 33 14.64 21.02 19.42
CA GLY A 33 13.52 21.78 20.02
C GLY A 33 12.12 21.36 19.54
N CYS A 34 11.99 20.36 18.67
CA CYS A 34 10.69 19.82 18.27
C CYS A 34 10.05 19.07 19.44
N ALA A 35 8.93 19.56 19.96
CA ALA A 35 8.14 18.95 21.02
C ALA A 35 7.01 18.05 20.50
N ASP A 36 6.79 17.99 19.18
CA ASP A 36 5.74 17.19 18.58
C ASP A 36 5.96 15.68 18.84
N VAL A 37 4.89 14.95 19.05
CA VAL A 37 4.93 13.49 19.24
C VAL A 37 5.53 12.81 18.00
N MET A 38 5.21 13.32 16.82
CA MET A 38 5.74 12.89 15.53
C MET A 38 6.23 14.08 14.72
N TRP A 39 7.29 13.89 13.97
CA TRP A 39 7.73 14.86 12.96
C TRP A 39 7.69 14.21 11.58
N ARG A 40 7.57 15.02 10.58
CA ARG A 40 7.43 14.57 9.20
C ARG A 40 8.73 14.84 8.44
N TYR A 41 9.01 13.98 7.48
CA TYR A 41 10.06 14.21 6.49
C TYR A 41 9.90 15.60 5.87
N SER A 42 11.01 16.35 5.75
CA SER A 42 10.98 17.77 5.34
C SER A 42 10.40 18.01 3.95
N LYS A 43 10.47 16.99 3.06
CA LYS A 43 9.92 17.05 1.70
C LYS A 43 8.49 16.49 1.57
N ASN A 44 7.80 16.23 2.68
CA ASN A 44 6.41 15.83 2.62
C ASN A 44 5.52 16.97 2.08
N PRO A 45 4.47 16.67 1.29
CA PRO A 45 4.03 15.34 0.87
C PRO A 45 4.88 14.79 -0.28
N VAL A 46 5.33 13.54 -0.16
CA VAL A 46 6.09 12.85 -1.22
C VAL A 46 5.22 12.40 -2.38
N ILE A 47 3.92 12.25 -2.16
CA ILE A 47 2.91 11.98 -3.18
C ILE A 47 1.90 13.12 -3.15
N GLY A 48 1.85 13.90 -4.21
CA GLY A 48 0.89 14.99 -4.35
C GLY A 48 -0.45 14.50 -4.90
N ARG A 49 -1.50 15.31 -4.74
CA ARG A 49 -2.87 14.99 -5.17
C ARG A 49 -3.02 14.74 -6.68
N TYR A 50 -2.13 15.30 -7.48
CA TYR A 50 -2.12 15.17 -8.95
C TYR A 50 -0.95 14.34 -9.44
N HIS A 51 -0.49 13.40 -8.63
CA HIS A 51 0.66 12.56 -8.94
C HIS A 51 0.43 11.72 -10.20
N ILE A 52 -0.81 11.29 -10.44
CA ILE A 52 -1.24 10.70 -11.72
C ILE A 52 -2.28 11.59 -12.39
N PRO A 53 -2.37 11.62 -13.74
CA PRO A 53 -3.19 12.57 -14.48
C PRO A 53 -4.68 12.52 -14.14
N THR A 54 -5.19 11.35 -13.79
CA THR A 54 -6.60 11.10 -13.53
C THR A 54 -7.01 11.39 -12.09
N SER A 55 -6.06 11.52 -11.16
CA SER A 55 -6.37 11.72 -9.75
C SER A 55 -6.72 13.17 -9.44
N ASN A 56 -7.70 13.33 -8.54
CA ASN A 56 -7.98 14.59 -7.86
C ASN A 56 -7.42 14.57 -6.43
N SER A 57 -7.31 13.40 -5.84
CA SER A 57 -6.69 13.19 -4.52
C SER A 57 -6.15 11.78 -4.37
N ILE A 58 -5.03 11.63 -3.66
CA ILE A 58 -4.41 10.37 -3.33
C ILE A 58 -4.19 10.36 -1.81
N PHE A 59 -4.73 9.36 -1.12
CA PHE A 59 -4.62 9.23 0.34
C PHE A 59 -4.99 7.82 0.82
N ASN A 60 -4.89 7.57 2.13
CA ASN A 60 -5.22 6.28 2.76
C ASN A 60 -4.58 5.08 2.05
N SER A 61 -3.29 5.21 1.75
CA SER A 61 -2.53 4.19 1.02
C SER A 61 -1.97 3.14 1.97
N ALA A 62 -1.70 1.95 1.45
CA ALA A 62 -0.97 0.89 2.13
C ALA A 62 0.34 0.63 1.39
N VAL A 63 1.43 0.47 2.13
CA VAL A 63 2.77 0.24 1.58
C VAL A 63 3.41 -0.93 2.30
N VAL A 64 4.07 -1.79 1.55
CA VAL A 64 4.84 -2.93 2.05
C VAL A 64 6.22 -2.95 1.41
N PRO A 65 7.20 -3.54 2.08
CA PRO A 65 8.45 -3.91 1.43
C PRO A 65 8.20 -4.87 0.27
N PHE A 66 8.92 -4.65 -0.83
CA PHE A 66 8.79 -5.45 -2.03
C PHE A 66 10.13 -5.47 -2.78
N GLU A 67 10.67 -6.67 -3.00
CA GLU A 67 12.01 -6.84 -3.61
C GLU A 67 13.07 -5.99 -2.89
N ASP A 68 13.76 -5.12 -3.62
CA ASP A 68 14.78 -4.20 -3.11
C ASP A 68 14.24 -2.79 -2.82
N GLY A 69 12.91 -2.64 -2.70
CA GLY A 69 12.22 -1.38 -2.46
C GLY A 69 10.86 -1.57 -1.80
N PHE A 70 9.85 -0.96 -2.39
CA PHE A 70 8.47 -0.93 -1.86
C PHE A 70 7.45 -1.12 -2.96
N ALA A 71 6.36 -1.80 -2.62
CA ALA A 71 5.10 -1.77 -3.36
C ALA A 71 4.03 -1.06 -2.54
N GLY A 72 3.11 -0.38 -3.21
CA GLY A 72 1.99 0.30 -2.56
C GLY A 72 0.68 0.10 -3.29
N VAL A 73 -0.40 0.17 -2.52
CA VAL A 73 -1.77 0.24 -3.03
C VAL A 73 -2.34 1.58 -2.59
N PHE A 74 -2.69 2.41 -3.54
CA PHE A 74 -3.04 3.81 -3.35
C PHE A 74 -4.51 4.04 -3.66
N ARG A 75 -5.25 4.62 -2.73
CA ARG A 75 -6.56 5.14 -3.03
C ARG A 75 -6.41 6.42 -3.83
N CYS A 76 -6.99 6.46 -5.03
CA CYS A 76 -7.07 7.64 -5.85
C CYS A 76 -8.51 7.95 -6.17
N ASP A 77 -8.96 9.16 -5.81
CA ASP A 77 -10.27 9.66 -6.16
C ASP A 77 -10.15 10.55 -7.40
N ASN A 78 -10.99 10.35 -8.39
CA ASN A 78 -11.02 11.19 -9.57
C ASN A 78 -11.92 12.45 -9.37
N LYS A 79 -12.02 13.30 -10.38
CA LYS A 79 -12.83 14.53 -10.32
C LYS A 79 -14.34 14.25 -10.24
N ALA A 80 -14.78 13.05 -10.63
CA ALA A 80 -16.16 12.60 -10.48
C ALA A 80 -16.44 11.95 -9.12
N VAL A 81 -15.47 12.02 -8.18
CA VAL A 81 -15.55 11.42 -6.83
C VAL A 81 -15.70 9.89 -6.87
N GLN A 82 -15.27 9.25 -7.93
CA GLN A 82 -15.15 7.80 -8.00
C GLN A 82 -13.82 7.38 -7.38
N MET A 83 -13.86 6.40 -6.50
CA MET A 83 -12.74 5.93 -5.71
C MET A 83 -12.25 4.59 -6.25
N ASN A 84 -10.97 4.54 -6.60
CA ASN A 84 -10.33 3.30 -7.02
C ASN A 84 -8.97 3.14 -6.36
N ILE A 85 -8.44 1.94 -6.41
CA ILE A 85 -7.12 1.60 -5.89
C ILE A 85 -6.16 1.28 -7.02
N PHE A 86 -4.95 1.81 -6.89
CA PHE A 86 -3.90 1.78 -7.90
C PHE A 86 -2.65 1.16 -7.30
N ALA A 87 -1.92 0.39 -8.09
CA ALA A 87 -0.62 -0.11 -7.69
C ALA A 87 0.47 0.92 -7.97
N GLY A 88 1.51 0.94 -7.16
CA GLY A 88 2.70 1.73 -7.41
C GLY A 88 3.92 1.13 -6.75
N PHE A 89 5.08 1.52 -7.24
CA PHE A 89 6.36 0.99 -6.79
C PHE A 89 7.34 2.12 -6.50
N SER A 90 8.27 1.86 -5.60
CA SER A 90 9.32 2.80 -5.22
C SER A 90 10.58 2.06 -4.80
N LYS A 91 11.75 2.60 -5.13
CA LYS A 91 13.04 2.09 -4.65
C LYS A 91 13.47 2.69 -3.31
N ASP A 92 12.92 3.83 -2.94
CA ASP A 92 13.37 4.64 -1.80
C ASP A 92 12.24 5.08 -0.86
N GLY A 93 10.99 4.72 -1.15
CA GLY A 93 9.82 5.14 -0.39
C GLY A 93 9.43 6.62 -0.56
N ILE A 94 10.16 7.38 -1.38
CA ILE A 94 9.97 8.81 -1.63
C ILE A 94 9.51 9.07 -3.06
N ASN A 95 10.21 8.48 -4.01
CA ASN A 95 9.90 8.60 -5.42
C ASN A 95 9.03 7.41 -5.84
N TRP A 96 7.79 7.67 -6.19
CA TRP A 96 6.79 6.65 -6.51
C TRP A 96 6.42 6.68 -7.98
N ASP A 97 6.42 5.51 -8.58
CA ASP A 97 5.81 5.25 -9.88
C ASP A 97 4.45 4.58 -9.64
N ILE A 98 3.37 5.33 -9.78
CA ILE A 98 2.00 4.85 -9.56
C ILE A 98 1.37 4.62 -10.93
N ASN A 99 0.83 3.42 -11.15
CA ASN A 99 0.12 3.08 -12.37
C ASN A 99 -0.97 4.10 -12.66
N HIS A 100 -1.21 4.39 -13.93
CA HIS A 100 -2.26 5.33 -14.34
C HIS A 100 -3.64 4.69 -14.45
N GLU A 101 -3.70 3.36 -14.42
CA GLU A 101 -4.93 2.57 -14.44
C GLU A 101 -5.14 1.88 -13.09
N PRO A 102 -6.39 1.73 -12.65
CA PRO A 102 -6.70 1.04 -11.41
C PRO A 102 -6.36 -0.46 -11.48
N ILE A 103 -6.17 -1.05 -10.31
CA ILE A 103 -6.00 -2.50 -10.20
C ILE A 103 -7.27 -3.19 -10.69
N VAL A 104 -7.10 -4.11 -11.64
CA VAL A 104 -8.17 -4.98 -12.13
C VAL A 104 -8.10 -6.31 -11.37
N PHE A 105 -9.16 -6.65 -10.67
CA PHE A 105 -9.26 -7.93 -9.98
C PHE A 105 -9.89 -8.97 -10.90
N GLU A 106 -9.24 -10.13 -11.00
CA GLU A 106 -9.76 -11.28 -11.75
C GLU A 106 -10.43 -12.25 -10.79
N ALA A 107 -11.51 -12.86 -11.21
CA ALA A 107 -12.30 -13.84 -10.48
C ALA A 107 -13.18 -13.30 -9.33
N GLY A 108 -14.08 -14.13 -8.84
CA GLY A 108 -15.01 -13.82 -7.77
C GLY A 108 -16.33 -13.23 -8.25
N ASN A 109 -16.96 -12.44 -7.39
CA ASN A 109 -18.22 -11.77 -7.74
C ASN A 109 -17.94 -10.55 -8.64
N THR A 110 -18.29 -10.66 -9.93
CA THR A 110 -18.06 -9.60 -10.92
C THR A 110 -18.70 -8.26 -10.51
N GLN A 111 -19.87 -8.28 -9.89
CA GLN A 111 -20.56 -7.07 -9.45
C GLN A 111 -19.77 -6.33 -8.35
N MET A 112 -19.11 -7.06 -7.46
CA MET A 112 -18.21 -6.47 -6.47
C MET A 112 -16.94 -5.90 -7.12
N ILE A 113 -16.41 -6.58 -8.13
CA ILE A 113 -15.21 -6.16 -8.86
C ILE A 113 -15.49 -4.88 -9.65
N GLU A 114 -16.65 -4.79 -10.27
CA GLU A 114 -17.10 -3.65 -11.08
C GLU A 114 -17.57 -2.46 -10.24
N SER A 115 -17.70 -2.61 -8.92
CA SER A 115 -18.11 -1.50 -8.05
C SER A 115 -17.18 -0.29 -8.22
N GLU A 116 -17.79 0.88 -8.40
CA GLU A 116 -17.11 2.15 -8.60
C GLU A 116 -16.35 2.64 -7.35
N TYR A 117 -16.58 2.02 -6.18
CA TYR A 117 -16.06 2.48 -4.90
C TYR A 117 -15.14 1.41 -4.29
N LYS A 118 -13.83 1.58 -4.50
CA LYS A 118 -12.77 0.82 -3.84
C LYS A 118 -11.86 1.80 -3.11
N TYR A 119 -11.84 1.74 -1.78
CA TYR A 119 -11.12 2.73 -0.97
C TYR A 119 -10.51 2.11 0.29
N ASP A 120 -9.62 2.86 0.92
CA ASP A 120 -8.93 2.52 2.16
C ASP A 120 -8.27 1.14 2.13
N PRO A 121 -7.37 0.88 1.17
CA PRO A 121 -6.73 -0.41 1.04
C PRO A 121 -5.82 -0.73 2.23
N ARG A 122 -5.65 -2.03 2.48
CA ARG A 122 -4.57 -2.59 3.29
C ARG A 122 -3.87 -3.67 2.50
N VAL A 123 -2.60 -3.84 2.74
CA VAL A 123 -1.81 -4.91 2.13
C VAL A 123 -1.01 -5.63 3.21
N THR A 124 -0.99 -6.95 3.14
CA THR A 124 -0.31 -7.81 4.11
C THR A 124 0.27 -9.01 3.41
N TRP A 125 1.46 -9.42 3.82
CA TRP A 125 2.10 -10.65 3.35
C TRP A 125 1.70 -11.83 4.23
N ILE A 126 1.07 -12.86 3.64
CA ILE A 126 0.65 -14.09 4.32
C ILE A 126 0.84 -15.26 3.36
N ASP A 127 1.51 -16.33 3.81
CA ASP A 127 1.69 -17.59 3.08
C ASP A 127 2.21 -17.37 1.64
N ASP A 128 3.32 -16.62 1.52
CA ASP A 128 4.01 -16.32 0.26
C ASP A 128 3.18 -15.54 -0.77
N ARG A 129 2.20 -14.76 -0.30
CA ARG A 129 1.35 -13.89 -1.13
C ARG A 129 1.10 -12.55 -0.48
N TYR A 130 0.90 -11.53 -1.30
CA TYR A 130 0.34 -10.26 -0.87
C TYR A 130 -1.18 -10.33 -0.94
N TRP A 131 -1.81 -10.10 0.20
CA TRP A 131 -3.25 -9.98 0.31
C TRP A 131 -3.62 -8.52 0.37
N ILE A 132 -4.54 -8.11 -0.50
CA ILE A 132 -5.07 -6.75 -0.53
C ILE A 132 -6.50 -6.81 -0.01
N THR A 133 -6.82 -5.97 0.99
CA THR A 133 -8.20 -5.74 1.42
C THR A 133 -8.57 -4.28 1.17
N TRP A 134 -9.82 -4.03 0.88
CA TRP A 134 -10.32 -2.68 0.67
C TRP A 134 -11.78 -2.56 1.12
N CYS A 135 -12.20 -1.34 1.44
CA CYS A 135 -13.62 -1.03 1.61
C CYS A 135 -14.28 -0.92 0.24
N ASN A 136 -15.48 -1.47 0.12
CA ASN A 136 -16.25 -1.51 -1.11
C ASN A 136 -17.65 -0.94 -0.85
N GLY A 137 -18.16 -0.15 -1.78
CA GLY A 137 -19.50 0.46 -1.71
C GLY A 137 -20.63 -0.40 -2.29
N TYR A 138 -20.36 -1.67 -2.62
CA TYR A 138 -21.38 -2.56 -3.21
C TYR A 138 -22.45 -2.95 -2.19
N HIS A 139 -23.70 -2.55 -2.44
CA HIS A 139 -24.84 -2.76 -1.53
C HIS A 139 -24.61 -2.33 -0.08
N GLY A 140 -23.89 -1.23 0.12
CA GLY A 140 -23.46 -0.72 1.43
C GLY A 140 -22.00 -1.06 1.74
N PRO A 141 -21.50 -0.69 2.91
CA PRO A 141 -20.10 -0.94 3.28
C PRO A 141 -19.80 -2.44 3.37
N THR A 142 -18.91 -2.91 2.51
CA THR A 142 -18.41 -4.30 2.48
C THR A 142 -16.89 -4.29 2.37
N ILE A 143 -16.27 -5.46 2.59
CA ILE A 143 -14.83 -5.63 2.46
C ILE A 143 -14.57 -6.53 1.26
N GLY A 144 -13.76 -6.02 0.32
CA GLY A 144 -13.14 -6.83 -0.73
C GLY A 144 -11.82 -7.43 -0.23
N ILE A 145 -11.46 -8.59 -0.76
CA ILE A 145 -10.17 -9.25 -0.51
C ILE A 145 -9.69 -9.94 -1.80
N ALA A 146 -8.42 -9.82 -2.09
CA ALA A 146 -7.73 -10.48 -3.20
C ALA A 146 -6.27 -10.80 -2.82
#